data_45bb79973d3572dd02fa1ebcae59910b
#
_entry.id   45bb79973d3572dd02fa1ebcae59910b
#
_cell.length_a   1.000
_cell.length_b   1.000
_cell.length_c   1.000
_cell.angle_alpha   90.00
_cell.angle_beta   90.00
_cell.angle_gamma   90.00
#
_symmetry.space_group_name_H-M   'P 1'
#
loop_
_entity.id
_entity.type
_entity.pdbx_description
1 polymer ?
#
loop_
_entity_poly.entity_id
_entity_poly.type
_entity_poly.pdbx_seq_one_letter_code
_entity_poly.pdbx_strand_id
1 'polypeptide(L)'
;MPSDSLTADLLEELVNTRTVDAHEHLPPEAPRLDTKRDFYSLFQHYCSGDLVAAGATDEDMAAFADHSLPLADRWLRFRPFLSAIRTGAYAQSALIVVRDILGFADLTDSTFEGVSEELQRINTPGLYDRILKERCNIAACVECWCLDQGPYPDYFYHLAPGPEVVDVAHRGALDHLSRKTDHAIHSLGDLLECMSLTVDRWRANPRVVGVKS
;
A
#
# COMPACT_ATOMS: atom_id res chain seq x y z
N MET A 1 -29.47 -25.59 13.72
CA MET A 1 -29.21 -24.70 12.56
C MET A 1 -27.90 -25.17 11.94
N PRO A 2 -27.88 -25.67 10.69
CA PRO A 2 -26.64 -26.16 10.06
C PRO A 2 -25.68 -25.06 9.61
N SER A 3 -26.02 -23.79 9.81
CA SER A 3 -25.23 -22.65 9.27
C SER A 3 -23.92 -22.34 10.02
N ASP A 4 -23.84 -22.64 11.30
CA ASP A 4 -22.68 -22.22 12.10
C ASP A 4 -21.44 -23.09 11.84
N SER A 5 -21.61 -24.41 11.61
CA SER A 5 -20.47 -25.29 11.32
C SER A 5 -19.89 -25.02 9.91
N LEU A 6 -20.74 -24.89 8.89
CA LEU A 6 -20.28 -24.61 7.52
C LEU A 6 -19.57 -23.26 7.42
N THR A 7 -20.08 -22.23 8.09
CA THR A 7 -19.42 -20.92 8.14
C THR A 7 -18.06 -21.02 8.83
N ALA A 8 -17.96 -21.74 9.93
CA ALA A 8 -16.70 -21.96 10.64
C ALA A 8 -15.70 -22.75 9.77
N ASP A 9 -16.15 -23.83 9.15
CA ASP A 9 -15.33 -24.67 8.26
C ASP A 9 -14.79 -23.87 7.06
N LEU A 10 -15.63 -23.02 6.43
CA LEU A 10 -15.23 -22.14 5.32
C LEU A 10 -14.24 -21.05 5.77
N LEU A 11 -14.45 -20.46 6.94
CA LEU A 11 -13.52 -19.48 7.49
C LEU A 11 -12.17 -20.11 7.82
N GLU A 12 -12.15 -21.30 8.40
CA GLU A 12 -10.92 -22.05 8.67
C GLU A 12 -10.15 -22.34 7.37
N GLU A 13 -10.84 -22.81 6.33
CA GLU A 13 -10.23 -23.07 5.01
C GLU A 13 -9.66 -21.79 4.40
N LEU A 14 -10.40 -20.66 4.43
CA LEU A 14 -9.96 -19.36 3.92
C LEU A 14 -8.71 -18.85 4.63
N VAL A 15 -8.68 -18.93 5.96
CA VAL A 15 -7.52 -18.47 6.76
C VAL A 15 -6.28 -19.31 6.47
N ASN A 16 -6.43 -20.60 6.22
CA ASN A 16 -5.33 -21.53 5.93
C ASN A 16 -4.92 -21.53 4.45
N THR A 17 -5.72 -20.95 3.56
CA THR A 17 -5.39 -20.88 2.12
C THR A 17 -4.25 -19.90 1.88
N ARG A 18 -3.20 -20.36 1.18
CA ARG A 18 -2.11 -19.47 0.72
C ARG A 18 -2.63 -18.54 -0.36
N THR A 19 -2.40 -17.26 -0.16
CA THR A 19 -2.91 -16.20 -1.05
C THR A 19 -1.79 -15.60 -1.88
N VAL A 20 -2.08 -15.25 -3.13
CA VAL A 20 -1.25 -14.38 -3.95
C VAL A 20 -1.92 -13.01 -3.97
N ASP A 21 -1.22 -12.01 -3.47
CA ASP A 21 -1.62 -10.63 -3.59
C ASP A 21 -1.19 -10.12 -4.98
N ALA A 22 -2.17 -10.00 -5.87
CA ALA A 22 -1.91 -9.71 -7.29
C ALA A 22 -1.77 -8.21 -7.59
N HIS A 23 -1.93 -7.33 -6.60
CA HIS A 23 -1.89 -5.88 -6.83
C HIS A 23 -1.56 -5.11 -5.55
N GLU A 24 -0.29 -4.78 -5.36
CA GLU A 24 0.19 -4.00 -4.24
C GLU A 24 0.87 -2.69 -4.66
N HIS A 25 0.83 -1.70 -3.75
CA HIS A 25 1.53 -0.42 -3.87
C HIS A 25 2.46 -0.18 -2.68
N LEU A 26 3.01 -1.24 -2.12
CA LEU A 26 3.92 -1.15 -0.98
C LEU A 26 5.30 -0.68 -1.43
N PRO A 27 5.85 0.40 -0.83
CA PRO A 27 7.24 0.77 -1.06
C PRO A 27 8.19 -0.28 -0.45
N PRO A 28 9.50 -0.22 -0.74
CA PRO A 28 10.49 -0.96 0.03
C PRO A 28 10.32 -0.72 1.54
N GLU A 29 10.59 -1.73 2.36
CA GLU A 29 10.31 -1.65 3.81
C GLU A 29 11.11 -0.54 4.51
N ALA A 30 12.40 -0.41 4.19
CA ALA A 30 13.29 0.49 4.92
C ALA A 30 12.82 1.96 4.96
N PRO A 31 12.45 2.62 3.85
CA PRO A 31 11.92 3.98 3.88
C PRO A 31 10.62 4.12 4.71
N ARG A 32 9.82 3.04 4.77
CA ARG A 32 8.58 3.02 5.54
C ARG A 32 8.83 3.08 7.04
N LEU A 33 9.91 2.45 7.52
CA LEU A 33 10.25 2.39 8.95
C LEU A 33 10.63 3.76 9.53
N ASP A 34 11.14 4.67 8.70
CA ASP A 34 11.52 6.02 9.12
C ASP A 34 10.31 6.96 9.32
N THR A 35 9.10 6.50 9.03
CA THR A 35 7.89 7.33 9.13
C THR A 35 7.15 7.07 10.44
N LYS A 36 6.73 8.18 11.08
CA LYS A 36 5.88 8.11 12.27
C LYS A 36 4.51 7.53 11.92
N ARG A 37 4.04 6.58 12.73
CA ARG A 37 2.77 5.88 12.54
C ARG A 37 1.86 6.06 13.73
N ASP A 38 0.59 6.32 13.49
CA ASP A 38 -0.47 6.37 14.48
C ASP A 38 -1.80 5.89 13.88
N PHE A 39 -2.89 5.98 14.64
CA PHE A 39 -4.20 5.52 14.22
C PHE A 39 -4.61 6.03 12.83
N TYR A 40 -4.30 7.30 12.49
CA TYR A 40 -4.69 7.88 11.21
C TYR A 40 -3.97 7.23 10.02
N SER A 41 -2.80 6.66 10.24
CA SER A 41 -2.07 5.91 9.19
C SER A 41 -2.88 4.76 8.58
N LEU A 42 -3.88 4.23 9.30
CA LEU A 42 -4.79 3.18 8.81
C LEU A 42 -5.90 3.72 7.90
N PHE A 43 -6.16 5.03 7.92
CA PHE A 43 -7.27 5.68 7.21
C PHE A 43 -6.80 6.62 6.09
N GLN A 44 -5.52 6.58 5.75
CA GLN A 44 -4.96 7.32 4.61
C GLN A 44 -5.31 6.64 3.28
N HIS A 45 -4.95 7.29 2.18
CA HIS A 45 -5.10 6.80 0.82
C HIS A 45 -6.57 6.57 0.46
N TYR A 46 -7.04 5.33 0.32
CA TYR A 46 -8.40 5.04 -0.12
C TYR A 46 -9.51 5.54 0.82
N CYS A 47 -9.29 5.51 2.12
CA CYS A 47 -10.23 6.10 3.09
C CYS A 47 -10.36 7.62 2.99
N SER A 48 -9.40 8.31 2.37
CA SER A 48 -9.47 9.77 2.21
C SER A 48 -10.72 10.21 1.45
N GLY A 49 -11.11 9.46 0.42
CA GLY A 49 -12.35 9.71 -0.33
C GLY A 49 -13.61 9.57 0.54
N ASP A 50 -13.65 8.54 1.39
CA ASP A 50 -14.76 8.31 2.31
C ASP A 50 -14.86 9.43 3.37
N LEU A 51 -13.71 9.88 3.90
CA LEU A 51 -13.66 10.99 4.87
C LEU A 51 -14.19 12.30 4.27
N VAL A 52 -13.76 12.62 3.04
CA VAL A 52 -14.27 13.81 2.31
C VAL A 52 -15.77 13.66 2.02
N ALA A 53 -16.24 12.50 1.61
CA ALA A 53 -17.65 12.23 1.40
C ALA A 53 -18.49 12.34 2.69
N ALA A 54 -17.88 12.03 3.83
CA ALA A 54 -18.48 12.23 5.17
C ALA A 54 -18.44 13.70 5.64
N GLY A 55 -17.88 14.61 4.84
CA GLY A 55 -17.85 16.06 5.12
C GLY A 55 -16.53 16.58 5.70
N ALA A 56 -15.46 15.79 5.72
CA ALA A 56 -14.14 16.28 6.13
C ALA A 56 -13.64 17.34 5.13
N THR A 57 -13.21 18.48 5.65
CA THR A 57 -12.63 19.57 4.86
C THR A 57 -11.15 19.33 4.62
N ASP A 58 -10.55 20.10 3.68
CA ASP A 58 -9.10 20.07 3.47
C ASP A 58 -8.32 20.40 4.75
N GLU A 59 -8.86 21.29 5.60
CA GLU A 59 -8.28 21.62 6.90
C GLU A 59 -8.34 20.41 7.87
N ASP A 60 -9.45 19.66 7.86
CA ASP A 60 -9.57 18.43 8.65
C ASP A 60 -8.55 17.38 8.19
N MET A 61 -8.47 17.16 6.88
CA MET A 61 -7.54 16.20 6.30
C MET A 61 -6.08 16.55 6.61
N ALA A 62 -5.73 17.83 6.54
CA ALA A 62 -4.40 18.32 6.91
C ALA A 62 -4.13 18.10 8.41
N ALA A 63 -5.10 18.42 9.27
CA ALA A 63 -4.97 18.26 10.72
C ALA A 63 -4.83 16.78 11.13
N PHE A 64 -5.55 15.85 10.47
CA PHE A 64 -5.43 14.41 10.77
C PHE A 64 -3.99 13.90 10.52
N ALA A 65 -3.31 14.42 9.49
CA ALA A 65 -1.97 14.03 9.09
C ALA A 65 -0.84 14.78 9.84
N ASP A 66 -1.17 15.88 10.53
CA ASP A 66 -0.18 16.75 11.16
C ASP A 66 0.33 16.18 12.49
N HIS A 67 1.46 15.51 12.46
CA HIS A 67 2.12 14.98 13.66
C HIS A 67 2.70 16.04 14.61
N SER A 68 2.63 17.34 14.28
CA SER A 68 2.97 18.43 15.21
C SER A 68 1.84 18.72 16.19
N LEU A 69 0.61 18.35 15.85
CA LEU A 69 -0.54 18.45 16.73
C LEU A 69 -0.57 17.30 17.75
N PRO A 70 -1.08 17.53 18.98
CA PRO A 70 -1.31 16.47 19.95
C PRO A 70 -2.19 15.35 19.38
N LEU A 71 -1.84 14.10 19.67
CA LEU A 71 -2.58 12.93 19.20
C LEU A 71 -4.05 12.97 19.59
N ALA A 72 -4.34 13.41 20.83
CA ALA A 72 -5.70 13.54 21.34
C ALA A 72 -6.54 14.57 20.57
N ASP A 73 -5.94 15.70 20.18
CA ASP A 73 -6.66 16.74 19.41
C ASP A 73 -6.98 16.24 18.00
N ARG A 74 -6.03 15.52 17.38
CA ARG A 74 -6.24 14.88 16.09
C ARG A 74 -7.32 13.80 16.14
N TRP A 75 -7.35 13.00 17.21
CA TRP A 75 -8.40 12.01 17.46
C TRP A 75 -9.77 12.66 17.64
N LEU A 76 -9.90 13.68 18.50
CA LEU A 76 -11.15 14.40 18.74
C LEU A 76 -11.74 14.97 17.45
N ARG A 77 -10.88 15.43 16.55
CA ARG A 77 -11.28 15.94 15.23
C ARG A 77 -11.69 14.82 14.27
N PHE A 78 -10.99 13.67 14.30
CA PHE A 78 -11.19 12.53 13.40
C PHE A 78 -12.40 11.65 13.76
N ARG A 79 -12.64 11.38 15.03
CA ARG A 79 -13.64 10.39 15.50
C ARG A 79 -15.07 10.55 14.95
N PRO A 80 -15.59 11.79 14.71
CA PRO A 80 -16.92 11.93 14.11
C PRO A 80 -17.00 11.36 12.70
N PHE A 81 -15.96 11.53 11.93
CA PHE A 81 -15.86 11.01 10.56
C PHE A 81 -15.72 9.48 10.56
N LEU A 82 -14.93 8.91 11.48
CA LEU A 82 -14.84 7.45 11.62
C LEU A 82 -16.22 6.84 11.84
N SER A 83 -17.06 7.47 12.69
CA SER A 83 -18.43 6.99 12.92
C SER A 83 -19.26 6.96 11.63
N ALA A 84 -19.08 7.94 10.75
CA ALA A 84 -19.81 8.04 9.49
C ALA A 84 -19.34 7.04 8.43
N ILE A 85 -18.04 6.77 8.34
CA ILE A 85 -17.45 5.88 7.32
C ILE A 85 -17.31 4.42 7.77
N ARG A 86 -17.60 4.13 9.03
CA ARG A 86 -17.28 2.87 9.71
C ARG A 86 -17.74 1.60 8.99
N THR A 87 -18.82 1.66 8.22
CA THR A 87 -19.38 0.54 7.45
C THR A 87 -18.81 0.42 6.04
N GLY A 88 -18.00 1.38 5.61
CA GLY A 88 -17.33 1.36 4.31
C GLY A 88 -16.20 0.30 4.26
N ALA A 89 -15.95 -0.27 3.09
CA ALA A 89 -14.99 -1.35 2.91
C ALA A 89 -13.57 -0.97 3.37
N TYR A 90 -13.12 0.25 3.07
CA TYR A 90 -11.80 0.71 3.46
C TYR A 90 -11.65 0.91 4.97
N ALA A 91 -12.67 1.47 5.61
CA ALA A 91 -12.68 1.62 7.06
C ALA A 91 -12.77 0.27 7.78
N GLN A 92 -13.55 -0.69 7.23
CA GLN A 92 -13.60 -2.05 7.77
C GLN A 92 -12.24 -2.75 7.68
N SER A 93 -11.50 -2.59 6.58
CA SER A 93 -10.14 -3.13 6.45
C SER A 93 -9.21 -2.56 7.54
N ALA A 94 -9.27 -1.24 7.79
CA ALA A 94 -8.50 -0.61 8.87
C ALA A 94 -8.89 -1.15 10.26
N LEU A 95 -10.19 -1.34 10.53
CA LEU A 95 -10.67 -1.89 11.80
C LEU A 95 -10.33 -3.38 11.99
N ILE A 96 -10.23 -4.15 10.90
CA ILE A 96 -9.69 -5.51 10.93
C ILE A 96 -8.22 -5.50 11.38
N VAL A 97 -7.41 -4.58 10.86
CA VAL A 97 -6.02 -4.41 11.34
C VAL A 97 -5.99 -4.09 12.83
N VAL A 98 -6.83 -3.16 13.30
CA VAL A 98 -6.94 -2.82 14.74
C VAL A 98 -7.24 -4.06 15.58
N ARG A 99 -8.17 -4.89 15.13
CA ARG A 99 -8.62 -6.08 15.87
C ARG A 99 -7.65 -7.24 15.75
N ASP A 100 -7.29 -7.63 14.53
CA ASP A 100 -6.66 -8.91 14.27
C ASP A 100 -5.13 -8.83 14.25
N ILE A 101 -4.57 -7.65 14.00
CA ILE A 101 -3.11 -7.42 13.99
C ILE A 101 -2.65 -6.73 15.27
N LEU A 102 -3.36 -5.68 15.70
CA LEU A 102 -2.93 -4.86 16.85
C LEU A 102 -3.53 -5.35 18.18
N GLY A 103 -4.55 -6.23 18.15
CA GLY A 103 -5.13 -6.85 19.34
C GLY A 103 -6.09 -5.98 20.14
N PHE A 104 -6.62 -4.91 19.57
CA PHE A 104 -7.65 -4.07 20.18
C PHE A 104 -9.02 -4.44 19.65
N ALA A 105 -10.02 -4.54 20.54
CA ALA A 105 -11.39 -4.89 20.12
C ALA A 105 -11.98 -3.88 19.12
N ASP A 106 -11.60 -2.60 19.22
CA ASP A 106 -12.08 -1.53 18.38
C ASP A 106 -11.20 -0.28 18.49
N LEU A 107 -11.37 0.70 17.58
CA LEU A 107 -10.78 2.03 17.64
C LEU A 107 -11.80 3.01 18.24
N THR A 108 -11.53 3.47 19.46
CA THR A 108 -12.43 4.27 20.30
C THR A 108 -11.67 5.35 21.07
N ASP A 109 -12.41 6.19 21.83
CA ASP A 109 -11.84 7.19 22.74
C ASP A 109 -10.91 6.58 23.82
N SER A 110 -11.07 5.31 24.14
CA SER A 110 -10.24 4.62 25.13
C SER A 110 -9.08 3.80 24.53
N THR A 111 -9.02 3.65 23.21
CA THR A 111 -8.04 2.76 22.56
C THR A 111 -7.16 3.44 21.53
N PHE A 112 -7.48 4.64 21.06
CA PHE A 112 -6.74 5.32 19.98
C PHE A 112 -5.25 5.56 20.31
N GLU A 113 -4.93 5.86 21.58
CA GLU A 113 -3.55 6.01 22.03
C GLU A 113 -2.80 4.68 21.95
N GLY A 114 -3.36 3.62 22.56
CA GLY A 114 -2.76 2.30 22.54
C GLY A 114 -2.62 1.72 21.13
N VAL A 115 -3.60 1.94 20.25
CA VAL A 115 -3.52 1.59 18.81
C VAL A 115 -2.35 2.31 18.15
N SER A 116 -2.18 3.60 18.43
CA SER A 116 -1.10 4.42 17.87
C SER A 116 0.27 3.96 18.36
N GLU A 117 0.40 3.67 19.65
CA GLU A 117 1.62 3.13 20.26
C GLU A 117 1.98 1.78 19.67
N GLU A 118 1.01 0.88 19.52
CA GLU A 118 1.23 -0.44 18.98
C GLU A 118 1.63 -0.39 17.49
N LEU A 119 0.99 0.47 16.68
CA LEU A 119 1.39 0.70 15.29
C LEU A 119 2.85 1.15 15.18
N GLN A 120 3.29 2.06 16.06
CA GLN A 120 4.66 2.51 16.09
C GLN A 120 5.61 1.41 16.59
N ARG A 121 5.17 0.62 17.58
CA ARG A 121 5.97 -0.48 18.17
C ARG A 121 6.25 -1.59 17.17
N ILE A 122 5.27 -1.97 16.35
CA ILE A 122 5.44 -3.03 15.35
C ILE A 122 6.15 -2.55 14.08
N ASN A 123 6.29 -1.23 13.87
CA ASN A 123 6.96 -0.64 12.71
C ASN A 123 8.48 -0.77 12.81
N THR A 124 8.97 -2.00 12.74
CA THR A 124 10.38 -2.40 12.89
C THR A 124 10.81 -3.28 11.72
N PRO A 125 12.11 -3.44 11.44
CA PRO A 125 12.60 -4.30 10.37
C PRO A 125 11.96 -5.70 10.38
N GLY A 126 11.62 -6.24 9.20
CA GLY A 126 10.89 -7.49 9.04
C GLY A 126 9.37 -7.36 9.21
N LEU A 127 8.84 -6.13 9.19
CA LEU A 127 7.39 -5.88 9.28
C LEU A 127 6.63 -6.63 8.17
N TYR A 128 7.12 -6.59 6.93
CA TYR A 128 6.45 -7.25 5.80
C TYR A 128 6.38 -8.76 6.00
N ASP A 129 7.46 -9.40 6.45
CA ASP A 129 7.44 -10.84 6.73
C ASP A 129 6.43 -11.17 7.82
N ARG A 130 6.43 -10.44 8.94
CA ARG A 130 5.50 -10.67 10.05
C ARG A 130 4.03 -10.48 9.67
N ILE A 131 3.72 -9.46 8.88
CA ILE A 131 2.32 -9.15 8.52
C ILE A 131 1.87 -9.95 7.30
N LEU A 132 2.58 -9.81 6.18
CA LEU A 132 2.11 -10.37 4.91
C LEU A 132 2.27 -11.89 4.87
N LYS A 133 3.45 -12.38 5.25
CA LYS A 133 3.77 -13.80 5.14
C LYS A 133 3.24 -14.61 6.32
N GLU A 134 3.50 -14.16 7.57
CA GLU A 134 3.19 -14.97 8.76
C GLU A 134 1.74 -14.80 9.21
N ARG A 135 1.19 -13.57 9.19
CA ARG A 135 -0.18 -13.30 9.66
C ARG A 135 -1.23 -13.45 8.56
N CYS A 136 -0.92 -13.00 7.34
CA CYS A 136 -1.87 -13.01 6.23
C CYS A 136 -1.70 -14.20 5.29
N ASN A 137 -0.72 -15.10 5.53
CA ASN A 137 -0.43 -16.27 4.71
C ASN A 137 -0.24 -15.95 3.21
N ILE A 138 0.35 -14.78 2.91
CA ILE A 138 0.62 -14.35 1.55
C ILE A 138 1.86 -15.05 1.01
N ALA A 139 1.68 -15.79 -0.07
CA ALA A 139 2.74 -16.54 -0.74
C ALA A 139 3.58 -15.69 -1.68
N ALA A 140 2.95 -14.69 -2.30
CA ALA A 140 3.58 -13.76 -3.22
C ALA A 140 2.80 -12.43 -3.26
N CYS A 141 3.53 -11.33 -3.41
CA CYS A 141 2.98 -9.99 -3.66
C CYS A 141 3.41 -9.51 -5.04
N VAL A 142 2.50 -8.89 -5.79
CA VAL A 142 2.80 -8.23 -7.07
C VAL A 142 2.73 -6.73 -6.86
N GLU A 143 3.90 -6.10 -6.76
CA GLU A 143 4.05 -4.67 -6.57
C GLU A 143 3.98 -3.95 -7.93
N CYS A 144 3.27 -2.81 -7.99
CA CYS A 144 2.86 -2.18 -9.24
C CYS A 144 3.57 -0.86 -9.60
N TRP A 145 4.41 -0.28 -8.69
CA TRP A 145 4.93 1.08 -8.88
C TRP A 145 6.42 1.27 -8.60
N CYS A 146 7.04 0.35 -7.88
CA CYS A 146 8.33 0.59 -7.26
C CYS A 146 9.45 -0.34 -7.75
N LEU A 147 9.39 -0.75 -9.03
CA LEU A 147 10.32 -1.72 -9.63
C LEU A 147 11.81 -1.43 -9.33
N ASP A 148 12.21 -0.15 -9.35
CA ASP A 148 13.61 0.27 -9.21
C ASP A 148 13.90 0.97 -7.86
N GLN A 149 13.01 0.89 -6.87
CA GLN A 149 13.12 1.72 -5.65
C GLN A 149 13.89 1.08 -4.48
N GLY A 150 14.36 -0.14 -4.59
CA GLY A 150 15.20 -0.75 -3.55
C GLY A 150 14.94 -2.24 -3.33
N PRO A 151 15.54 -2.82 -2.28
CA PRO A 151 15.39 -4.24 -1.99
C PRO A 151 13.99 -4.56 -1.46
N TYR A 152 13.43 -5.63 -1.99
CA TYR A 152 12.19 -6.25 -1.54
C TYR A 152 12.44 -7.67 -1.02
N PRO A 153 11.58 -8.20 -0.13
CA PRO A 153 11.59 -9.60 0.24
C PRO A 153 11.44 -10.52 -0.99
N ASP A 154 11.88 -11.78 -0.85
CA ASP A 154 11.94 -12.73 -1.96
C ASP A 154 10.60 -13.10 -2.57
N TYR A 155 9.51 -12.92 -1.87
CA TYR A 155 8.16 -13.19 -2.35
C TYR A 155 7.49 -11.98 -3.05
N PHE A 156 8.22 -10.86 -3.24
CA PHE A 156 7.75 -9.75 -4.05
C PHE A 156 8.15 -9.92 -5.51
N TYR A 157 7.18 -9.71 -6.37
CA TYR A 157 7.31 -9.61 -7.82
C TYR A 157 6.84 -8.22 -8.27
N HIS A 158 7.15 -7.82 -9.50
CA HIS A 158 6.87 -6.47 -9.97
C HIS A 158 6.13 -6.48 -11.30
N LEU A 159 5.30 -5.47 -11.51
CA LEU A 159 4.83 -5.09 -12.83
C LEU A 159 5.73 -3.97 -13.36
N ALA A 160 6.23 -4.16 -14.58
CA ALA A 160 6.96 -3.11 -15.27
C ALA A 160 6.02 -1.95 -15.62
N PRO A 161 6.49 -0.69 -15.47
CA PRO A 161 5.65 0.49 -15.73
C PRO A 161 5.49 0.72 -17.24
N GLY A 162 4.42 0.22 -17.83
CA GLY A 162 4.08 0.38 -19.26
C GLY A 162 4.14 1.82 -19.76
N PRO A 163 3.62 2.83 -19.00
CA PRO A 163 3.74 4.24 -19.38
C PRO A 163 5.17 4.71 -19.71
N GLU A 164 6.21 4.12 -19.14
CA GLU A 164 7.60 4.48 -19.47
C GLU A 164 7.94 4.30 -20.95
N VAL A 165 7.29 3.37 -21.64
CA VAL A 165 7.57 3.08 -23.04
C VAL A 165 6.46 3.52 -23.98
N VAL A 166 5.25 3.80 -23.50
CA VAL A 166 4.11 4.19 -24.33
C VAL A 166 3.72 5.66 -24.20
N ASP A 167 3.98 6.29 -23.04
CA ASP A 167 3.70 7.71 -22.83
C ASP A 167 4.91 8.58 -23.20
N VAL A 168 5.15 8.68 -24.49
CA VAL A 168 6.26 9.47 -25.07
C VAL A 168 5.78 10.78 -25.70
N ALA A 169 4.62 11.28 -25.28
CA ALA A 169 3.96 12.44 -25.88
C ALA A 169 4.67 13.78 -25.61
N HIS A 170 5.57 13.86 -24.64
CA HIS A 170 6.26 15.10 -24.28
C HIS A 170 7.77 14.93 -24.10
N ARG A 171 8.52 16.01 -24.25
CA ARG A 171 9.98 16.01 -24.23
C ARG A 171 10.55 15.37 -22.95
N GLY A 172 9.95 15.63 -21.80
CA GLY A 172 10.41 15.07 -20.53
C GLY A 172 10.37 13.53 -20.47
N ALA A 173 9.38 12.89 -21.11
CA ALA A 173 9.30 11.43 -21.22
C ALA A 173 10.43 10.89 -22.11
N LEU A 174 10.70 11.53 -23.24
CA LEU A 174 11.81 11.17 -24.11
C LEU A 174 13.18 11.32 -23.42
N ASP A 175 13.37 12.43 -22.69
CA ASP A 175 14.59 12.67 -21.93
C ASP A 175 14.76 11.66 -20.78
N HIS A 176 13.65 11.23 -20.15
CA HIS A 176 13.67 10.17 -19.14
C HIS A 176 14.11 8.84 -19.74
N LEU A 177 13.49 8.42 -20.84
CA LEU A 177 13.78 7.17 -21.53
C LEU A 177 15.22 7.14 -22.05
N SER A 178 15.69 8.27 -22.64
CA SER A 178 17.07 8.45 -23.10
C SER A 178 18.08 8.26 -21.97
N ARG A 179 17.86 8.90 -20.81
CA ARG A 179 18.73 8.73 -19.63
C ARG A 179 18.73 7.31 -19.10
N LYS A 180 17.55 6.67 -19.05
CA LYS A 180 17.40 5.31 -18.52
C LYS A 180 18.10 4.27 -19.38
N THR A 181 18.13 4.48 -20.70
CA THR A 181 18.77 3.58 -21.65
C THR A 181 20.22 3.95 -22.00
N ASP A 182 20.68 5.11 -21.56
CA ASP A 182 21.96 5.71 -21.96
C ASP A 182 22.08 5.84 -23.49
N HIS A 183 20.97 6.14 -24.17
CA HIS A 183 20.88 6.26 -25.63
C HIS A 183 20.12 7.53 -26.02
N ALA A 184 20.78 8.38 -26.86
CA ALA A 184 20.18 9.66 -27.28
C ALA A 184 19.06 9.43 -28.31
N ILE A 185 17.95 10.13 -28.14
CA ILE A 185 16.78 10.03 -29.04
C ILE A 185 16.74 11.25 -29.96
N HIS A 186 17.11 11.05 -31.24
CA HIS A 186 17.08 12.05 -32.30
C HIS A 186 16.13 11.67 -33.45
N SER A 187 15.69 10.43 -33.50
CA SER A 187 14.80 9.89 -34.53
C SER A 187 13.81 8.89 -33.96
N LEU A 188 12.80 8.53 -34.76
CA LEU A 188 11.88 7.44 -34.41
C LEU A 188 12.64 6.11 -34.24
N GLY A 189 13.71 5.87 -35.01
CA GLY A 189 14.53 4.69 -34.87
C GLY A 189 15.18 4.58 -33.50
N ASP A 190 15.79 5.69 -33.02
CA ASP A 190 16.40 5.76 -31.68
C ASP A 190 15.35 5.54 -30.58
N LEU A 191 14.15 6.12 -30.74
CA LEU A 191 13.06 5.91 -29.80
C LEU A 191 12.68 4.44 -29.70
N LEU A 192 12.48 3.76 -30.82
CA LEU A 192 12.13 2.34 -30.85
C LEU A 192 13.25 1.48 -30.26
N GLU A 193 14.50 1.85 -30.45
CA GLU A 193 15.64 1.18 -29.83
C GLU A 193 15.63 1.36 -28.30
N CYS A 194 15.42 2.55 -27.79
CA CYS A 194 15.28 2.81 -26.36
C CYS A 194 14.13 2.03 -25.73
N MET A 195 12.96 1.98 -26.39
CA MET A 195 11.82 1.17 -25.96
C MET A 195 12.19 -0.31 -25.90
N SER A 196 12.86 -0.85 -26.94
CA SER A 196 13.32 -2.24 -27.00
C SER A 196 14.28 -2.55 -25.85
N LEU A 197 15.29 -1.73 -25.65
CA LEU A 197 16.26 -1.86 -24.56
C LEU A 197 15.58 -1.87 -23.19
N THR A 198 14.55 -1.04 -22.99
CA THR A 198 13.80 -0.98 -21.74
C THR A 198 13.01 -2.27 -21.52
N VAL A 199 12.31 -2.75 -22.54
CA VAL A 199 11.55 -4.01 -22.47
C VAL A 199 12.48 -5.21 -22.24
N ASP A 200 13.64 -5.24 -22.89
CA ASP A 200 14.62 -6.32 -22.70
C ASP A 200 15.19 -6.35 -21.27
N ARG A 201 15.40 -5.19 -20.65
CA ARG A 201 15.74 -5.12 -19.21
C ARG A 201 14.65 -5.71 -18.34
N TRP A 202 13.38 -5.38 -18.59
CA TRP A 202 12.27 -5.97 -17.86
C TRP A 202 12.21 -7.49 -18.00
N ARG A 203 12.39 -8.00 -19.23
CA ARG A 203 12.41 -9.45 -19.52
C ARG A 203 13.59 -10.16 -18.87
N ALA A 204 14.71 -9.49 -18.71
CA ALA A 204 15.90 -10.04 -18.06
C ALA A 204 15.76 -10.11 -16.53
N ASN A 205 14.81 -9.35 -15.93
CA ASN A 205 14.57 -9.38 -14.49
C ASN A 205 13.57 -10.51 -14.15
N PRO A 206 14.00 -11.59 -13.48
CA PRO A 206 13.12 -12.73 -13.15
C PRO A 206 11.99 -12.38 -12.18
N ARG A 207 12.03 -11.20 -11.55
CA ARG A 207 10.97 -10.72 -10.66
C ARG A 207 9.92 -9.88 -11.38
N VAL A 208 10.14 -9.50 -12.62
CA VAL A 208 9.13 -8.82 -13.44
C VAL A 208 8.22 -9.87 -14.07
N VAL A 209 6.96 -9.88 -13.65
CA VAL A 209 5.95 -10.88 -14.04
C VAL A 209 4.93 -10.37 -15.03
N GLY A 210 4.94 -9.08 -15.33
CA GLY A 210 4.00 -8.46 -16.27
C GLY A 210 4.30 -6.99 -16.49
N VAL A 211 3.43 -6.32 -17.23
CA VAL A 211 3.48 -4.88 -17.51
C VAL A 211 2.17 -4.26 -17.05
N LYS A 212 2.25 -3.15 -16.33
CA LYS A 212 1.10 -2.35 -15.93
C LYS A 212 0.89 -1.20 -16.92
N SER A 213 -0.31 -1.08 -17.43
CA SER A 213 -0.77 0.04 -18.28
C SER A 213 -1.60 1.02 -17.47
#